data_5a89b477c86da6dd6204034ae41eda65
#
_entry.id   5a89b477c86da6dd6204034ae41eda65
#
_cell.length_a   1.000
_cell.length_b   1.000
_cell.length_c   1.000
_cell.angle_alpha   90.00
_cell.angle_beta   90.00
_cell.angle_gamma   90.00
#
_symmetry.space_group_name_H-M   'P 1'
#
loop_
_entity.id
_entity.type
_entity.pdbx_description
1 polymer ?
#
loop_
_entity_poly.entity_id
_entity_poly.type
_entity_poly.pdbx_seq_one_letter_code
_entity_poly.pdbx_strand_id
1 'polypeptide(L)'
;MRDERAYATVVAFFATALYLALVVGAFGLISLATDSDVINDPQVGPLVGPTMVIAAAVMLLVFLIVLGTRVPGDKQRISPGVAFGVGIACYAVFITAGGIAGSIGDPGDPLYYFLFALSQLIGWPAITAGLAAFAVTLIYQLVLVGRFRQRGRPRWPWERDEEE
;
A
#
# COMPACT_ATOMS: atom_id res chain seq x y z
N MET A 1 8.82 9.63 -22.09
CA MET A 1 8.35 10.25 -20.84
C MET A 1 6.85 10.17 -20.62
N ARG A 2 5.93 10.46 -21.58
CA ARG A 2 4.48 10.28 -21.40
C ARG A 2 4.10 8.82 -21.16
N ASP A 3 4.60 7.91 -21.99
CA ASP A 3 4.31 6.48 -21.91
C ASP A 3 4.83 5.83 -20.63
N GLU A 4 5.95 6.32 -20.09
CA GLU A 4 6.52 5.81 -18.83
C GLU A 4 5.64 6.18 -17.63
N ARG A 5 5.14 7.42 -17.61
CA ARG A 5 4.22 7.87 -16.55
C ARG A 5 2.88 7.14 -16.62
N ALA A 6 2.34 6.96 -17.82
CA ALA A 6 1.12 6.20 -18.01
C ALA A 6 1.28 4.75 -17.52
N TYR A 7 2.38 4.08 -17.90
CA TYR A 7 2.69 2.74 -17.43
C TYR A 7 2.82 2.68 -15.91
N ALA A 8 3.61 3.57 -15.30
CA ALA A 8 3.78 3.62 -13.85
C ALA A 8 2.46 3.82 -13.11
N THR A 9 1.57 4.67 -13.65
CA THR A 9 0.23 4.89 -13.08
C THR A 9 -0.63 3.63 -13.16
N VAL A 10 -0.67 2.96 -14.31
CA VAL A 10 -1.42 1.69 -14.45
C VAL A 10 -0.91 0.63 -13.48
N VAL A 11 0.41 0.47 -13.38
CA VAL A 11 1.01 -0.48 -12.44
C VAL A 11 0.71 -0.09 -10.98
N ALA A 12 0.61 1.21 -10.64
CA ALA A 12 0.22 1.66 -9.31
C ALA A 12 -1.20 1.23 -8.95
N PHE A 13 -2.16 1.31 -9.88
CA PHE A 13 -3.52 0.81 -9.65
C PHE A 13 -3.55 -0.70 -9.42
N PHE A 14 -2.84 -1.48 -10.24
CA PHE A 14 -2.74 -2.94 -10.04
C PHE A 14 -2.06 -3.29 -8.72
N ALA A 15 -0.99 -2.58 -8.34
CA ALA A 15 -0.33 -2.76 -7.06
C ALA A 15 -1.26 -2.44 -5.89
N THR A 16 -2.09 -1.40 -6.00
CA THR A 16 -3.09 -1.07 -4.96
C THR A 16 -4.19 -2.13 -4.88
N ALA A 17 -4.64 -2.68 -6.01
CA ALA A 17 -5.58 -3.80 -6.01
C ALA A 17 -4.95 -5.06 -5.35
N LEU A 18 -3.68 -5.35 -5.64
CA LEU A 18 -2.94 -6.41 -4.96
C LEU A 18 -2.85 -6.17 -3.45
N TYR A 19 -2.58 -4.93 -3.03
CA TYR A 19 -2.57 -4.56 -1.61
C TYR A 19 -3.90 -4.87 -0.93
N LEU A 20 -5.02 -4.46 -1.53
CA LEU A 20 -6.35 -4.74 -1.00
C LEU A 20 -6.60 -6.25 -0.88
N ALA A 21 -6.24 -7.03 -1.90
CA ALA A 21 -6.38 -8.47 -1.89
C ALA A 21 -5.53 -9.12 -0.77
N LEU A 22 -4.29 -8.66 -0.58
CA LEU A 22 -3.40 -9.17 0.47
C LEU A 22 -3.92 -8.82 1.87
N VAL A 23 -4.37 -7.59 2.09
CA VAL A 23 -4.89 -7.16 3.40
C VAL A 23 -6.16 -7.92 3.74
N VAL A 24 -7.13 -8.00 2.82
CA VAL A 24 -8.39 -8.73 3.05
C VAL A 24 -8.12 -10.22 3.26
N GLY A 25 -7.24 -10.82 2.44
CA GLY A 25 -6.86 -12.23 2.59
C GLY A 25 -6.16 -12.50 3.92
N ALA A 26 -5.22 -11.64 4.32
CA ALA A 26 -4.52 -11.78 5.61
C ALA A 26 -5.48 -11.60 6.79
N PHE A 27 -6.39 -10.62 6.74
CA PHE A 27 -7.39 -10.41 7.77
C PHE A 27 -8.32 -11.63 7.91
N GLY A 28 -8.79 -12.18 6.80
CA GLY A 28 -9.61 -13.38 6.80
C GLY A 28 -8.88 -14.59 7.37
N LEU A 29 -7.63 -14.83 6.99
CA LEU A 29 -6.82 -15.95 7.48
C LEU A 29 -6.52 -15.82 8.99
N ILE A 30 -6.16 -14.64 9.45
CA ILE A 30 -5.85 -14.41 10.87
C ILE A 30 -7.14 -14.52 11.70
N SER A 31 -8.25 -13.93 11.25
CA SER A 31 -9.54 -14.05 11.92
C SER A 31 -9.97 -15.49 12.07
N LEU A 32 -9.83 -16.32 11.03
CA LEU A 32 -10.08 -17.76 11.07
C LEU A 32 -9.17 -18.50 12.05
N ALA A 33 -7.88 -18.13 12.07
CA ALA A 33 -6.90 -18.81 12.92
C ALA A 33 -7.02 -18.45 14.40
N THR A 34 -7.51 -17.26 14.71
CA THR A 34 -7.64 -16.74 16.09
C THR A 34 -9.06 -16.80 16.63
N ASP A 35 -10.03 -17.21 15.80
CA ASP A 35 -11.47 -17.18 16.11
C ASP A 35 -11.92 -15.82 16.70
N SER A 36 -11.37 -14.74 16.13
CA SER A 36 -11.61 -13.39 16.58
C SER A 36 -11.86 -12.44 15.41
N ASP A 37 -12.71 -11.45 15.63
CA ASP A 37 -12.96 -10.40 14.65
C ASP A 37 -11.73 -9.49 14.47
N VAL A 38 -11.60 -8.93 13.27
CA VAL A 38 -10.51 -7.97 12.93
C VAL A 38 -10.56 -6.74 13.84
N ILE A 39 -11.76 -6.31 14.20
CA ILE A 39 -12.02 -5.22 15.15
C ILE A 39 -12.97 -5.77 16.21
N ASN A 40 -12.42 -6.07 17.38
CA ASN A 40 -13.12 -6.66 18.52
C ASN A 40 -13.76 -5.59 19.45
N ASP A 41 -14.27 -4.51 18.90
CA ASP A 41 -14.87 -3.45 19.68
C ASP A 41 -16.36 -3.28 19.32
N PRO A 42 -17.27 -3.69 20.22
CA PRO A 42 -18.71 -3.64 19.94
C PRO A 42 -19.27 -2.20 19.86
N GLN A 43 -18.54 -1.19 20.34
CA GLN A 43 -18.94 0.22 20.25
C GLN A 43 -18.48 0.88 18.94
N VAL A 44 -17.57 0.23 18.23
CA VAL A 44 -17.06 0.72 16.94
C VAL A 44 -17.94 0.16 15.82
N GLY A 45 -18.55 1.05 15.06
CA GLY A 45 -19.48 0.66 13.99
C GLY A 45 -18.81 -0.19 12.89
N PRO A 46 -19.59 -1.00 12.17
CA PRO A 46 -19.07 -1.97 11.19
C PRO A 46 -18.35 -1.32 9.99
N LEU A 47 -18.53 -0.03 9.77
CA LEU A 47 -17.89 0.70 8.66
C LEU A 47 -16.48 1.18 8.98
N VAL A 48 -16.06 1.14 10.25
CA VAL A 48 -14.73 1.66 10.66
C VAL A 48 -13.61 0.82 10.04
N GLY A 49 -13.69 -0.50 10.09
CA GLY A 49 -12.70 -1.40 9.49
C GLY A 49 -12.48 -1.17 7.99
N PRO A 50 -13.53 -1.23 7.17
CA PRO A 50 -13.43 -0.90 5.75
C PRO A 50 -12.84 0.50 5.48
N THR A 51 -13.22 1.51 6.27
CA THR A 51 -12.70 2.88 6.13
C THR A 51 -11.21 2.94 6.39
N MET A 52 -10.69 2.24 7.42
CA MET A 52 -9.27 2.14 7.72
C MET A 52 -8.48 1.54 6.55
N VAL A 53 -8.98 0.45 5.96
CA VAL A 53 -8.35 -0.22 4.82
C VAL A 53 -8.35 0.68 3.59
N ILE A 54 -9.48 1.33 3.28
CA ILE A 54 -9.60 2.23 2.13
C ILE A 54 -8.67 3.43 2.29
N ALA A 55 -8.60 4.04 3.46
CA ALA A 55 -7.70 5.18 3.71
C ALA A 55 -6.23 4.80 3.49
N ALA A 56 -5.80 3.65 4.01
CA ALA A 56 -4.44 3.13 3.78
C ALA A 56 -4.19 2.81 2.30
N ALA A 57 -5.17 2.26 1.57
CA ALA A 57 -5.07 1.97 0.15
C ALA A 57 -4.94 3.26 -0.69
N VAL A 58 -5.71 4.30 -0.37
CA VAL A 58 -5.62 5.60 -1.04
C VAL A 58 -4.24 6.24 -0.79
N MET A 59 -3.74 6.16 0.45
CA MET A 59 -2.40 6.66 0.79
C MET A 59 -1.32 5.91 0.01
N LEU A 60 -1.40 4.58 -0.05
CA LEU A 60 -0.50 3.76 -0.85
C LEU A 60 -0.53 4.17 -2.33
N LEU A 61 -1.72 4.28 -2.93
CA LEU A 61 -1.89 4.66 -4.33
C LEU A 61 -1.21 6.01 -4.63
N VAL A 62 -1.43 7.00 -3.78
CA VAL A 62 -0.80 8.33 -3.93
C VAL A 62 0.72 8.22 -3.90
N PHE A 63 1.30 7.47 -2.95
CA PHE A 63 2.74 7.26 -2.89
C PHE A 63 3.29 6.54 -4.12
N LEU A 64 2.63 5.48 -4.58
CA LEU A 64 3.06 4.73 -5.76
C LEU A 64 3.02 5.59 -7.02
N ILE A 65 1.98 6.41 -7.22
CA ILE A 65 1.90 7.36 -8.33
C ILE A 65 3.03 8.39 -8.25
N VAL A 66 3.27 8.96 -7.08
CA VAL A 66 4.35 9.95 -6.87
C VAL A 66 5.72 9.32 -7.14
N LEU A 67 5.98 8.11 -6.62
CA LEU A 67 7.23 7.39 -6.86
C LEU A 67 7.44 7.06 -8.34
N GLY A 68 6.40 6.61 -9.03
CA GLY A 68 6.49 6.23 -10.44
C GLY A 68 6.57 7.41 -11.41
N THR A 69 6.03 8.59 -11.04
CA THR A 69 5.96 9.74 -11.95
C THR A 69 7.04 10.79 -11.72
N ARG A 70 7.57 10.89 -10.49
CA ARG A 70 8.61 11.89 -10.15
C ARG A 70 10.02 11.42 -10.46
N VAL A 71 10.30 10.12 -10.43
CA VAL A 71 11.62 9.58 -10.70
C VAL A 71 11.71 9.19 -12.17
N PRO A 72 12.65 9.76 -12.96
CA PRO A 72 12.89 9.35 -14.34
C PRO A 72 13.23 7.85 -14.42
N GLY A 73 12.80 7.18 -15.50
CA GLY A 73 12.94 5.73 -15.64
C GLY A 73 14.40 5.23 -15.58
N ASP A 74 15.35 6.02 -16.09
CA ASP A 74 16.79 5.76 -16.06
C ASP A 74 17.40 5.83 -14.65
N LYS A 75 16.77 6.58 -13.74
CA LYS A 75 17.20 6.76 -12.34
C LYS A 75 16.40 5.92 -11.35
N GLN A 76 15.45 5.12 -11.84
CA GLN A 76 14.68 4.25 -10.98
C GLN A 76 15.56 3.14 -10.40
N ARG A 77 15.51 3.00 -9.08
CA ARG A 77 16.23 1.98 -8.31
C ARG A 77 15.34 1.45 -7.20
N ILE A 78 15.59 0.20 -6.83
CA ILE A 78 14.96 -0.40 -5.68
C ILE A 78 15.50 0.29 -4.42
N SER A 79 14.62 0.87 -3.63
CA SER A 79 14.95 1.53 -2.38
C SER A 79 14.11 0.96 -1.24
N PRO A 80 14.64 -0.03 -0.48
CA PRO A 80 13.92 -0.61 0.67
C PRO A 80 13.55 0.43 1.73
N GLY A 81 14.38 1.46 1.92
CA GLY A 81 14.09 2.54 2.86
C GLY A 81 12.86 3.36 2.48
N VAL A 82 12.66 3.63 1.18
CA VAL A 82 11.44 4.31 0.70
C VAL A 82 10.24 3.39 0.89
N ALA A 83 10.34 2.10 0.56
CA ALA A 83 9.26 1.15 0.77
C ALA A 83 8.88 1.05 2.25
N PHE A 84 9.87 1.04 3.15
CA PHE A 84 9.65 1.03 4.59
C PHE A 84 8.92 2.31 5.06
N GLY A 85 9.34 3.47 4.57
CA GLY A 85 8.65 4.74 4.86
C GLY A 85 7.19 4.74 4.40
N VAL A 86 6.88 4.18 3.22
CA VAL A 86 5.50 4.01 2.73
C VAL A 86 4.72 3.05 3.62
N GLY A 87 5.33 1.94 4.05
CA GLY A 87 4.71 1.01 4.99
C GLY A 87 4.33 1.66 6.31
N ILE A 88 5.23 2.46 6.91
CA ILE A 88 4.95 3.24 8.13
C ILE A 88 3.84 4.28 7.89
N ALA A 89 3.86 4.97 6.77
CA ALA A 89 2.82 5.96 6.44
C ALA A 89 1.43 5.31 6.32
N CYS A 90 1.34 4.18 5.62
CA CYS A 90 0.09 3.42 5.51
C CYS A 90 -0.38 2.87 6.86
N TYR A 91 0.54 2.37 7.70
CA TYR A 91 0.26 1.97 9.07
C TYR A 91 -0.31 3.12 9.91
N ALA A 92 0.31 4.29 9.88
CA ALA A 92 -0.14 5.46 10.62
C ALA A 92 -1.52 5.95 10.13
N VAL A 93 -1.74 5.98 8.80
CA VAL A 93 -3.03 6.36 8.21
C VAL A 93 -4.12 5.36 8.56
N PHE A 94 -3.82 4.07 8.57
CA PHE A 94 -4.77 3.03 8.99
C PHE A 94 -5.29 3.30 10.40
N ILE A 95 -4.40 3.57 11.36
CA ILE A 95 -4.75 3.83 12.76
C ILE A 95 -5.54 5.13 12.91
N THR A 96 -5.06 6.21 12.32
CA THR A 96 -5.70 7.54 12.44
C THR A 96 -7.08 7.56 11.77
N ALA A 97 -7.23 6.87 10.64
CA ALA A 97 -8.52 6.72 9.96
C ALA A 97 -9.55 5.99 10.85
N GLY A 98 -9.11 5.00 11.64
CA GLY A 98 -9.96 4.31 12.60
C GLY A 98 -10.51 5.24 13.68
N GLY A 99 -9.65 6.03 14.29
CA GLY A 99 -10.07 7.03 15.29
C GLY A 99 -11.02 8.08 14.73
N ILE A 100 -10.72 8.60 13.53
CA ILE A 100 -11.56 9.60 12.86
C ILE A 100 -12.91 8.98 12.47
N ALA A 101 -12.92 7.82 11.84
CA ALA A 101 -14.16 7.17 11.40
C ALA A 101 -15.07 6.82 12.58
N GLY A 102 -14.50 6.35 13.69
CA GLY A 102 -15.23 6.09 14.92
C GLY A 102 -15.89 7.36 15.47
N SER A 103 -15.13 8.46 15.58
CA SER A 103 -15.64 9.72 16.12
C SER A 103 -16.74 10.39 15.26
N ILE A 104 -16.80 10.09 13.96
CA ILE A 104 -17.87 10.56 13.07
C ILE A 104 -19.14 9.73 13.27
N GLY A 105 -18.98 8.43 13.52
CA GLY A 105 -20.11 7.50 13.67
C GLY A 105 -20.88 7.68 14.98
N ASP A 106 -20.20 8.03 16.06
CA ASP A 106 -20.79 8.37 17.37
C ASP A 106 -20.00 9.49 18.05
N PRO A 107 -20.50 10.75 18.03
CA PRO A 107 -19.79 11.89 18.59
C PRO A 107 -19.73 11.92 20.14
N GLY A 108 -20.19 10.85 20.83
CA GLY A 108 -20.39 10.88 22.27
C GLY A 108 -19.14 11.04 23.13
N ASP A 109 -18.01 10.43 22.79
CA ASP A 109 -16.77 10.52 23.59
C ASP A 109 -15.49 10.54 22.70
N PRO A 110 -14.94 11.73 22.41
CA PRO A 110 -13.71 11.85 21.63
C PRO A 110 -12.50 11.15 22.24
N LEU A 111 -12.44 11.06 23.60
CA LEU A 111 -11.36 10.39 24.30
C LEU A 111 -11.38 8.88 24.04
N TYR A 112 -12.57 8.28 23.97
CA TYR A 112 -12.74 6.86 23.67
C TYR A 112 -12.12 6.52 22.30
N TYR A 113 -12.44 7.27 21.26
CA TYR A 113 -11.91 7.03 19.90
C TYR A 113 -10.42 7.31 19.77
N PHE A 114 -9.90 8.24 20.55
CA PHE A 114 -8.46 8.44 20.66
C PHE A 114 -7.77 7.22 21.29
N LEU A 115 -8.31 6.70 22.40
CA LEU A 115 -7.81 5.48 23.05
C LEU A 115 -7.98 4.24 22.14
N PHE A 116 -9.07 4.15 21.38
CA PHE A 116 -9.25 3.13 20.36
C PHE A 116 -8.15 3.20 19.29
N ALA A 117 -7.85 4.38 18.76
CA ALA A 117 -6.75 4.56 17.81
C ALA A 117 -5.40 4.14 18.43
N LEU A 118 -5.14 4.48 19.69
CA LEU A 118 -3.92 4.05 20.40
C LEU A 118 -3.87 2.52 20.61
N SER A 119 -4.99 1.87 20.87
CA SER A 119 -5.04 0.41 21.00
C SER A 119 -4.67 -0.31 19.69
N GLN A 120 -4.99 0.31 18.55
CA GLN A 120 -4.63 -0.23 17.24
C GLN A 120 -3.12 -0.17 16.94
N LEU A 121 -2.31 0.62 17.69
CA LEU A 121 -0.85 0.66 17.53
C LEU A 121 -0.19 -0.71 17.72
N ILE A 122 -0.70 -1.53 18.63
CA ILE A 122 -0.17 -2.87 18.90
C ILE A 122 -1.03 -3.94 18.20
N GLY A 123 -2.12 -3.51 17.56
CA GLY A 123 -3.06 -4.39 16.88
C GLY A 123 -2.44 -5.05 15.64
N TRP A 124 -2.62 -6.37 15.51
CA TRP A 124 -2.19 -7.11 14.33
C TRP A 124 -2.76 -6.57 12.99
N PRO A 125 -3.99 -5.98 12.92
CA PRO A 125 -4.50 -5.45 11.67
C PRO A 125 -3.67 -4.30 11.12
N ALA A 126 -3.26 -3.36 11.99
CA ALA A 126 -2.44 -2.22 11.59
C ALA A 126 -1.05 -2.66 11.13
N ILE A 127 -0.42 -3.60 11.86
CA ILE A 127 0.89 -4.17 11.51
C ILE A 127 0.81 -4.88 10.14
N THR A 128 -0.23 -5.68 9.94
CA THR A 128 -0.45 -6.39 8.67
C THR A 128 -0.64 -5.41 7.51
N ALA A 129 -1.43 -4.35 7.68
CA ALA A 129 -1.63 -3.32 6.67
C ALA A 129 -0.32 -2.60 6.31
N GLY A 130 0.51 -2.27 7.29
CA GLY A 130 1.83 -1.65 7.08
C GLY A 130 2.80 -2.58 6.36
N LEU A 131 2.89 -3.85 6.78
CA LEU A 131 3.76 -4.85 6.14
C LEU A 131 3.32 -5.16 4.70
N ALA A 132 2.02 -5.26 4.45
CA ALA A 132 1.49 -5.44 3.09
C ALA A 132 1.84 -4.24 2.20
N ALA A 133 1.72 -3.01 2.70
CA ALA A 133 2.10 -1.80 1.96
C ALA A 133 3.61 -1.76 1.65
N PHE A 134 4.45 -2.15 2.59
CA PHE A 134 5.90 -2.31 2.39
C PHE A 134 6.20 -3.31 1.27
N ALA A 135 5.64 -4.52 1.35
CA ALA A 135 5.87 -5.58 0.38
C ALA A 135 5.40 -5.18 -1.03
N VAL A 136 4.19 -4.62 -1.14
CA VAL A 136 3.62 -4.15 -2.42
C VAL A 136 4.46 -3.01 -3.01
N THR A 137 4.96 -2.09 -2.19
CA THR A 137 5.85 -1.02 -2.66
C THR A 137 7.16 -1.58 -3.21
N LEU A 138 7.75 -2.61 -2.57
CA LEU A 138 8.93 -3.29 -3.11
C LEU A 138 8.64 -3.97 -4.45
N ILE A 139 7.53 -4.71 -4.55
CA ILE A 139 7.11 -5.36 -5.80
C ILE A 139 6.91 -4.32 -6.91
N TYR A 140 6.25 -3.20 -6.60
CA TYR A 140 6.06 -2.09 -7.52
C TYR A 140 7.40 -1.54 -8.04
N GLN A 141 8.37 -1.27 -7.16
CA GLN A 141 9.70 -0.82 -7.54
C GLN A 141 10.43 -1.84 -8.41
N LEU A 142 10.34 -3.15 -8.08
CA LEU A 142 10.92 -4.23 -8.86
C LEU A 142 10.36 -4.27 -10.29
N VAL A 143 9.03 -4.15 -10.44
CA VAL A 143 8.36 -4.13 -11.75
C VAL A 143 8.82 -2.95 -12.59
N LEU A 144 8.89 -1.75 -12.01
CA LEU A 144 9.34 -0.55 -12.72
C LEU A 144 10.81 -0.66 -13.15
N VAL A 145 11.70 -1.06 -12.24
CA VAL A 145 13.13 -1.23 -12.53
C VAL A 145 13.34 -2.31 -13.60
N GLY A 146 12.62 -3.45 -13.51
CA GLY A 146 12.68 -4.52 -14.50
C GLY A 146 12.28 -4.02 -15.90
N ARG A 147 11.20 -3.26 -16.00
CA ARG A 147 10.71 -2.71 -17.27
C ARG A 147 11.69 -1.72 -17.91
N PHE A 148 12.27 -0.83 -17.11
CA PHE A 148 13.16 0.22 -17.63
C PHE A 148 14.57 -0.29 -17.94
N ARG A 149 15.06 -1.30 -17.23
CA ARG A 149 16.33 -1.99 -17.56
C ARG A 149 16.26 -2.77 -18.87
N GLN A 150 15.09 -3.33 -19.24
CA GLN A 150 14.93 -4.07 -20.49
C GLN A 150 15.04 -3.16 -21.74
N ARG A 151 14.87 -1.86 -21.62
CA ARG A 151 15.11 -0.90 -22.72
C ARG A 151 16.58 -0.71 -23.07
N GLY A 152 17.50 -1.15 -22.22
CA GLY A 152 18.95 -1.16 -22.45
C GLY A 152 19.48 -2.58 -22.73
N ARG A 153 18.66 -3.51 -23.20
CA ARG A 153 19.11 -4.86 -23.57
C ARG A 153 20.25 -4.75 -24.59
N PRO A 154 21.43 -5.35 -24.32
CA PRO A 154 22.49 -5.41 -25.31
C PRO A 154 21.92 -6.08 -26.57
N ARG A 155 21.96 -5.38 -27.69
CA ARG A 155 21.63 -5.98 -28.99
C ARG A 155 22.70 -7.03 -29.28
N TRP A 156 22.25 -8.22 -29.64
CA TRP A 156 23.15 -9.27 -30.06
C TRP A 156 23.86 -8.86 -31.39
N PRO A 157 25.09 -9.30 -31.66
CA PRO A 157 25.81 -8.92 -32.86
C PRO A 157 25.04 -9.14 -34.15
N TRP A 158 24.21 -10.18 -34.24
CA TRP A 158 23.40 -10.51 -35.41
C TRP A 158 22.14 -9.63 -35.59
N GLU A 159 21.70 -8.91 -34.56
CA GLU A 159 20.58 -7.96 -34.66
C GLU A 159 20.99 -6.63 -35.31
N ARG A 160 22.27 -6.43 -35.56
CA ARG A 160 22.83 -5.22 -36.21
C ARG A 160 22.84 -5.31 -37.73
N ASP A 161 22.82 -6.51 -38.29
CA ASP A 161 23.01 -6.73 -39.72
C ASP A 161 21.68 -6.68 -40.52
N GLU A 162 20.51 -6.51 -39.84
CA GLU A 162 19.20 -6.44 -40.49
C GLU A 162 18.77 -5.00 -40.88
N GLU A 163 19.55 -3.95 -40.56
CA GLU A 163 19.24 -2.53 -40.85
C GLU A 163 20.13 -1.92 -41.95
N GLU A 164 21.05 -2.69 -42.61
CA GLU A 164 21.78 -2.27 -43.81
C GLU A 164 21.15 -2.89 -45.08
#